data_edd412bac558e409048cb76ebc63afea
#
_entry.id   edd412bac558e409048cb76ebc63afea
#
_cell.length_a   1.000
_cell.length_b   1.000
_cell.length_c   1.000
_cell.angle_alpha   90.00
_cell.angle_beta   90.00
_cell.angle_gamma   90.00
#
_symmetry.space_group_name_H-M   'P 1'
#
loop_
_entity.id
_entity.type
_entity.pdbx_description
1 polymer ?
#
loop_
_entity_poly.entity_id
_entity_poly.type
_entity_poly.pdbx_seq_one_letter_code
_entity_poly.pdbx_strand_id
1 'polypeptide(L)' 'MANHLTPAELADEVDMNRQEVIARCVQMGVPVFHGRIDKTLFLTSLRQLAATPRKQAA' A
#
# COMPACT_ATOMS: atom_id res chain seq x y z
N MET A 1 -12.04 -14.41 3.85
CA MET A 1 -10.63 -14.36 3.98
C MET A 1 -10.15 -13.00 4.32
N ALA A 2 -9.45 -12.88 5.36
CA ALA A 2 -8.95 -11.58 5.78
C ALA A 2 -7.75 -11.18 4.95
N ASN A 3 -7.80 -9.99 4.39
CA ASN A 3 -6.67 -9.44 3.64
C ASN A 3 -5.94 -8.37 4.43
N HIS A 4 -6.10 -8.41 5.75
CA HIS A 4 -5.49 -7.41 6.61
C HIS A 4 -4.20 -7.95 7.16
N LEU A 5 -3.12 -7.29 6.84
CA LEU A 5 -1.76 -7.70 7.22
C LEU A 5 -1.10 -6.57 7.99
N THR A 6 -0.20 -6.94 8.90
CA THR A 6 0.63 -5.94 9.53
C THR A 6 1.57 -5.35 8.48
N PRO A 7 2.10 -4.14 8.71
CA PRO A 7 3.04 -3.57 7.74
C PRO A 7 4.21 -4.50 7.45
N ALA A 8 4.70 -5.22 8.44
CA ALA A 8 5.81 -6.14 8.24
C ALA A 8 5.41 -7.30 7.33
N GLU A 9 4.22 -7.85 7.56
CA GLU A 9 3.72 -8.95 6.75
C GLU A 9 3.47 -8.50 5.31
N LEU A 10 2.88 -7.31 5.17
CA LEU A 10 2.61 -6.78 3.85
C LEU A 10 3.90 -6.46 3.10
N ALA A 11 4.87 -5.92 3.80
CA ALA A 11 6.17 -5.62 3.21
C ALA A 11 6.79 -6.88 2.63
N ASP A 12 6.66 -7.98 3.37
CA ASP A 12 7.19 -9.26 2.91
C ASP A 12 6.47 -9.75 1.66
N GLU A 13 5.16 -9.53 1.62
CA GLU A 13 4.34 -9.96 0.49
C GLU A 13 4.66 -9.17 -0.77
N VAL A 14 4.92 -7.88 -0.63
CA VAL A 14 5.12 -7.01 -1.78
C VAL A 14 6.59 -6.68 -2.02
N ASP A 15 7.47 -7.33 -1.29
CA ASP A 15 8.91 -7.19 -1.49
C ASP A 15 9.37 -5.74 -1.27
N MET A 16 8.90 -5.16 -0.18
CA MET A 16 9.23 -3.79 0.18
C MET A 16 9.65 -3.74 1.64
N ASN A 17 10.21 -2.62 2.06
CA ASN A 17 10.48 -2.35 3.46
C ASN A 17 9.19 -2.06 4.20
N ARG A 18 9.19 -2.34 5.50
CA ARG A 18 8.05 -1.98 6.33
C ARG A 18 7.81 -0.47 6.30
N GLN A 19 8.87 0.31 6.40
CA GLN A 19 8.74 1.76 6.37
C GLN A 19 8.20 2.25 5.03
N GLU A 20 8.61 1.60 3.97
CA GLU A 20 8.14 1.96 2.64
C GLU A 20 6.65 1.66 2.48
N VAL A 21 6.21 0.54 3.04
CA VAL A 21 4.79 0.20 3.01
C VAL A 21 3.98 1.27 3.73
N ILE A 22 4.45 1.70 4.90
CA ILE A 22 3.75 2.72 5.66
C ILE A 22 3.73 4.04 4.89
N ALA A 23 4.86 4.40 4.30
CA ALA A 23 4.94 5.63 3.52
C ALA A 23 3.98 5.59 2.33
N ARG A 24 3.88 4.44 1.67
CA ARG A 24 2.95 4.31 0.55
C ARG A 24 1.51 4.42 1.01
N CYS A 25 1.20 3.84 2.17
CA CYS A 25 -0.15 3.94 2.71
C CYS A 25 -0.54 5.40 2.93
N VAL A 26 0.37 6.17 3.49
CA VAL A 26 0.12 7.59 3.72
C VAL A 26 -0.05 8.31 2.39
N GLN A 27 0.83 8.02 1.45
CA GLN A 27 0.83 8.68 0.15
C GLN A 27 -0.43 8.37 -0.64
N MET A 28 -0.89 7.13 -0.57
CA MET A 28 -2.04 6.68 -1.34
C MET A 28 -3.35 6.82 -0.58
N GLY A 29 -3.29 7.21 0.68
CA GLY A 29 -4.49 7.33 1.49
C GLY A 29 -5.10 6.01 1.89
N VAL A 30 -4.30 4.97 1.95
CA VAL A 30 -4.77 3.66 2.37
C VAL A 30 -4.86 3.64 3.90
N PRO A 31 -6.04 3.40 4.46
CA PRO A 31 -6.19 3.42 5.91
C PRO A 31 -5.53 2.21 6.57
N VAL A 32 -5.07 2.43 7.77
CA VAL A 32 -4.49 1.38 8.59
C VAL A 32 -5.40 1.18 9.80
N PHE A 33 -6.00 0.01 9.93
CA PHE A 33 -6.91 -0.29 11.02
C PHE A 33 -6.23 -1.26 11.99
N HIS A 34 -6.18 -0.88 13.25
CA HIS A 34 -5.63 -1.74 14.29
C HIS A 34 -4.23 -2.22 13.93
N GLY A 35 -3.45 -1.36 13.31
CA GLY A 35 -2.11 -1.72 12.92
C GLY A 35 -2.03 -2.68 11.75
N ARG A 36 -3.12 -2.81 10.98
CA ARG A 36 -3.16 -3.70 9.84
C ARG A 36 -3.65 -2.97 8.61
N ILE A 37 -3.18 -3.43 7.48
CA ILE A 37 -3.46 -2.79 6.20
C ILE A 37 -4.22 -3.77 5.33
N ASP A 38 -5.23 -3.27 4.63
CA ASP A 38 -5.97 -4.08 3.67
C ASP A 38 -5.08 -4.34 2.46
N LYS A 39 -4.66 -5.58 2.30
CA LYS A 39 -3.75 -5.96 1.23
C LYS A 39 -4.35 -5.66 -0.14
N THR A 40 -5.62 -6.00 -0.32
CA THR A 40 -6.28 -5.78 -1.61
C THR A 40 -6.30 -4.31 -1.95
N LEU A 41 -6.67 -3.48 -0.99
CA LEU A 41 -6.71 -2.05 -1.22
C LEU A 41 -5.32 -1.49 -1.48
N PHE A 42 -4.33 -1.97 -0.73
CA PHE A 42 -2.95 -1.53 -0.92
C PHE A 42 -2.46 -1.87 -2.32
N LEU A 43 -2.67 -3.09 -2.76
CA LEU A 43 -2.22 -3.53 -4.07
C LEU A 43 -2.96 -2.80 -5.19
N THR A 44 -4.25 -2.59 -5.02
CA THR A 44 -5.03 -1.86 -6.02
C THR A 44 -4.54 -0.42 -6.13
N SER A 45 -4.33 0.21 -4.98
CA SER A 45 -3.85 1.60 -4.97
C SER A 45 -2.45 1.70 -5.56
N LEU A 46 -1.60 0.75 -5.22
CA LEU A 46 -0.24 0.73 -5.74
C LEU A 46 -0.25 0.57 -7.26
N ARG A 47 -1.11 -0.30 -7.76
CA ARG A 47 -1.24 -0.53 -9.18
C ARG A 47 -1.72 0.73 -9.90
N GLN A 48 -2.69 1.41 -9.32
CA GLN A 48 -3.19 2.65 -9.90
C GLN A 48 -2.11 3.73 -9.90
N LEU A 49 -1.34 3.79 -8.85
CA LEU A 49 -0.25 4.76 -8.78
C LEU A 49 0.78 4.50 -9.87
N ALA A 50 1.11 3.23 -10.09
CA ALA A 50 2.09 2.87 -11.09
C ALA A 50 1.53 3.05 -12.51
N ALA A 51 0.24 2.79 -12.69
CA ALA A 51 -0.38 2.88 -14.00
C ALA A 51 -0.68 4.33 -14.41
N THR A 52 -0.90 5.21 -13.46
CA THR A 52 -1.22 6.60 -13.76
C THR A 52 0.04 7.31 -14.19
N PRO A 53 0.03 7.82 -15.41
CA PRO A 53 1.21 8.59 -15.84
C PRO A 53 1.25 9.87 -15.05
N ARG A 54 2.14 10.21 -14.71
CA ARG A 54 2.24 11.26 -13.86
C ARG A 54 2.11 12.44 -14.49
N LYS A 55 1.86 12.63 -15.04
CA LYS A 55 1.66 13.42 -15.53
C LYS A 55 1.18 14.25 -15.29
N GLN A 56 1.08 14.21 -14.85
CA GLN A 56 0.57 14.87 -14.65
C GLN A 56 0.88 15.83 -14.57
N ALA A 57 1.35 15.87 -14.52
CA ALA A 57 1.59 16.66 -14.44
C ALA A 57 1.50 17.49 -14.98
N ALA A 58 1.47 17.63 -15.11
CA ALA A 58 1.29 18.42 -15.56
C ALA A 58 1.04 19.06 -15.78
#